data_1d011ca5181a7737caeb112b5e53dc6f
#
_entry.id   1d011ca5181a7737caeb112b5e53dc6f
#
_cell.length_a   1.000
_cell.length_b   1.000
_cell.length_c   1.000
_cell.angle_alpha   90.00
_cell.angle_beta   90.00
_cell.angle_gamma   90.00
#
_symmetry.space_group_name_H-M   'P 1'
#
loop_
_entity.id
_entity.type
_entity.pdbx_description
1 polymer ?
#
loop_
_entity_poly.entity_id
_entity_poly.type
_entity_poly.pdbx_seq_one_letter_code
_entity_poly.pdbx_strand_id
1 'polypeptide(L)'
;RDYDWSFFRKNIVEGSVPDLSNSDNRNNIIVSSNIAKSLNLKVGDDVSAYFFQQQVRGRKFIISGIYSTTFSQFDDLFALCNLQVLQELNGWSRHYISSLEITITDFDRLDPITDHIRQIVGNKFDDSKIIYDVQSIKEVYPQIFNWLDMLNINAYIVIVLMLAVAGFNIVSGLLIIILEKTQTIGILKALGMKDKEIRKVFVVSAMFFVGRGMVWGNIIGFSIVVLQHFLHIVPLNPEYYYTSFVPVHIDFRLLIVLNLSVFLFSILIMVLPSQMISKILPAKSIKFE
;
A
#
# COMPACT_ATOMS: atom_id res chain seq x y z
N ARG A 1 21.24 -16.81 19.15
CA ARG A 1 20.31 -17.04 20.29
C ARG A 1 19.21 -15.96 20.33
N ASP A 2 19.49 -14.75 19.84
CA ASP A 2 18.66 -13.57 20.03
C ASP A 2 17.86 -13.16 18.77
N TYR A 3 17.82 -14.02 17.76
CA TYR A 3 17.03 -13.77 16.55
C TYR A 3 15.56 -14.10 16.77
N ASP A 4 14.65 -13.18 16.40
CA ASP A 4 13.21 -13.41 16.48
C ASP A 4 12.73 -14.30 15.33
N TRP A 5 12.44 -15.53 15.63
CA TRP A 5 11.94 -16.54 14.68
C TRP A 5 10.44 -16.47 14.43
N SER A 6 9.73 -15.51 15.02
CA SER A 6 8.27 -15.41 14.93
C SER A 6 7.78 -15.32 13.49
N PHE A 7 8.48 -14.56 12.66
CA PHE A 7 8.18 -14.41 11.24
C PHE A 7 8.31 -15.75 10.50
N PHE A 8 9.44 -16.44 10.64
CA PHE A 8 9.66 -17.71 9.95
C PHE A 8 8.77 -18.82 10.46
N ARG A 9 8.47 -18.86 11.76
CA ARG A 9 7.53 -19.84 12.33
C ARG A 9 6.13 -19.75 11.73
N LYS A 10 5.68 -18.53 11.39
CA LYS A 10 4.38 -18.32 10.75
C LYS A 10 4.37 -18.73 9.28
N ASN A 11 5.54 -18.71 8.64
CA ASN A 11 5.70 -18.96 7.21
C ASN A 11 6.29 -20.35 6.90
N ILE A 12 6.47 -21.23 7.90
CA ILE A 12 6.88 -22.62 7.68
C ILE A 12 5.74 -23.37 7.00
N VAL A 13 6.08 -24.03 5.91
CA VAL A 13 5.18 -24.88 5.13
C VAL A 13 5.35 -26.35 5.52
N GLU A 14 6.59 -26.78 5.79
CA GLU A 14 6.93 -28.16 6.11
C GLU A 14 8.10 -28.19 7.11
N GLY A 15 8.07 -29.13 8.07
CA GLY A 15 9.08 -29.24 9.12
C GLY A 15 8.92 -28.23 10.25
N SER A 16 10.03 -27.79 10.84
CA SER A 16 10.03 -26.83 11.95
C SER A 16 11.32 -26.01 12.01
N VAL A 17 11.25 -24.86 12.69
CA VAL A 17 12.46 -24.06 13.03
C VAL A 17 13.31 -24.88 14.01
N PRO A 18 14.58 -25.15 13.70
CA PRO A 18 15.43 -25.92 14.57
C PRO A 18 15.73 -25.18 15.87
N ASP A 19 15.77 -25.90 16.97
CA ASP A 19 16.33 -25.38 18.22
C ASP A 19 17.87 -25.31 18.10
N LEU A 20 18.38 -24.13 17.77
CA LEU A 20 19.80 -23.85 17.59
C LEU A 20 20.57 -23.79 18.94
N SER A 21 19.89 -23.89 20.07
CA SER A 21 20.53 -24.00 21.39
C SER A 21 21.15 -25.36 21.61
N ASN A 22 20.64 -26.38 20.93
CA ASN A 22 21.18 -27.74 20.98
C ASN A 22 22.31 -27.92 19.97
N SER A 23 23.45 -28.45 20.45
CA SER A 23 24.63 -28.73 19.62
C SER A 23 24.36 -29.70 18.47
N ASP A 24 23.41 -30.62 18.65
CA ASP A 24 23.04 -31.64 17.65
C ASP A 24 22.37 -31.01 16.42
N ASN A 25 21.68 -29.89 16.61
CA ASN A 25 20.98 -29.15 15.56
C ASN A 25 21.87 -28.10 14.86
N ARG A 26 23.18 -28.09 15.15
CA ARG A 26 24.10 -27.07 14.65
C ARG A 26 24.16 -26.97 13.13
N ASN A 27 24.06 -28.10 12.44
CA ASN A 27 24.10 -28.19 11.00
C ASN A 27 22.71 -28.15 10.35
N ASN A 28 21.66 -27.84 11.11
CA ASN A 28 20.31 -27.74 10.56
C ASN A 28 20.16 -26.42 9.83
N ILE A 29 19.46 -26.49 8.68
CA ILE A 29 19.18 -25.36 7.81
C ILE A 29 17.67 -25.29 7.50
N ILE A 30 17.17 -24.09 7.37
CA ILE A 30 15.84 -23.86 6.84
C ILE A 30 16.03 -23.24 5.44
N VAL A 31 15.34 -23.83 4.47
CA VAL A 31 15.39 -23.38 3.06
C VAL A 31 14.00 -22.91 2.62
N SER A 32 13.94 -22.09 1.59
CA SER A 32 12.67 -21.70 1.01
C SER A 32 12.05 -22.83 0.18
N SER A 33 10.74 -22.74 -0.06
CA SER A 33 10.04 -23.69 -0.92
C SER A 33 10.53 -23.63 -2.37
N ASN A 34 11.01 -22.47 -2.84
CA ASN A 34 11.56 -22.30 -4.17
C ASN A 34 12.91 -23.03 -4.30
N ILE A 35 13.80 -22.86 -3.33
CA ILE A 35 15.10 -23.58 -3.27
C ILE A 35 14.84 -25.09 -3.14
N ALA A 36 13.94 -25.50 -2.25
CA ALA A 36 13.60 -26.91 -2.06
C ALA A 36 13.08 -27.55 -3.34
N LYS A 37 12.17 -26.89 -4.06
CA LYS A 37 11.64 -27.37 -5.36
C LYS A 37 12.70 -27.41 -6.44
N SER A 38 13.54 -26.38 -6.57
CA SER A 38 14.57 -26.31 -7.62
C SER A 38 15.62 -27.39 -7.46
N LEU A 39 15.93 -27.77 -6.23
CA LEU A 39 16.91 -28.81 -5.89
C LEU A 39 16.27 -30.17 -5.57
N ASN A 40 14.95 -30.27 -5.65
CA ASN A 40 14.19 -31.48 -5.31
C ASN A 40 14.49 -32.03 -3.90
N LEU A 41 14.51 -31.13 -2.93
CA LEU A 41 14.86 -31.42 -1.52
C LEU A 41 13.61 -31.50 -0.64
N LYS A 42 13.67 -32.35 0.40
CA LYS A 42 12.63 -32.52 1.41
C LYS A 42 13.20 -32.32 2.82
N VAL A 43 12.31 -32.15 3.78
CA VAL A 43 12.70 -32.12 5.20
C VAL A 43 13.37 -33.43 5.59
N GLY A 44 14.53 -33.33 6.22
CA GLY A 44 15.36 -34.47 6.60
C GLY A 44 16.47 -34.82 5.58
N ASP A 45 16.42 -34.24 4.36
CA ASP A 45 17.46 -34.47 3.38
C ASP A 45 18.77 -33.73 3.74
N ASP A 46 19.86 -34.31 3.26
CA ASP A 46 21.20 -33.72 3.34
C ASP A 46 21.45 -32.79 2.15
N VAL A 47 21.91 -31.58 2.40
CA VAL A 47 22.36 -30.65 1.36
C VAL A 47 23.77 -30.20 1.58
N SER A 48 24.58 -30.21 0.52
CA SER A 48 25.96 -29.75 0.55
C SER A 48 26.06 -28.32 0.00
N ALA A 49 26.41 -27.37 0.88
CA ALA A 49 26.67 -25.98 0.47
C ALA A 49 28.17 -25.76 0.28
N TYR A 50 28.55 -25.11 -0.81
CA TYR A 50 29.93 -24.77 -1.13
C TYR A 50 30.13 -23.26 -1.01
N PHE A 51 31.12 -22.89 -0.20
CA PHE A 51 31.46 -21.49 0.05
C PHE A 51 32.74 -21.16 -0.73
N PHE A 52 32.61 -20.27 -1.70
CA PHE A 52 33.70 -19.86 -2.60
C PHE A 52 34.40 -18.63 -2.00
N GLN A 53 35.53 -18.87 -1.37
CA GLN A 53 36.47 -17.86 -0.85
C GLN A 53 37.87 -18.09 -1.42
N GLN A 54 38.92 -17.73 -0.70
CA GLN A 54 40.31 -18.07 -1.09
C GLN A 54 40.51 -19.59 -1.28
N GLN A 55 39.77 -20.40 -0.50
CA GLN A 55 39.66 -21.85 -0.66
C GLN A 55 38.20 -22.24 -0.66
N VAL A 56 37.81 -23.17 -1.54
CA VAL A 56 36.46 -23.71 -1.56
C VAL A 56 36.24 -24.58 -0.33
N ARG A 57 35.29 -24.24 0.49
CA ARG A 57 34.89 -24.98 1.68
C ARG A 57 33.48 -25.55 1.50
N GLY A 58 33.34 -26.86 1.59
CA GLY A 58 32.06 -27.55 1.60
C GLY A 58 31.55 -27.78 3.03
N ARG A 59 30.28 -27.60 3.25
CA ARG A 59 29.60 -27.96 4.49
C ARG A 59 28.34 -28.73 4.19
N LYS A 60 28.10 -29.79 4.90
CA LYS A 60 26.88 -30.58 4.83
C LYS A 60 25.87 -30.08 5.87
N PHE A 61 24.67 -29.80 5.42
CA PHE A 61 23.53 -29.36 6.25
C PHE A 61 22.39 -30.36 6.13
N ILE A 62 21.53 -30.39 7.14
CA ILE A 62 20.29 -31.18 7.17
C ILE A 62 19.10 -30.21 7.12
N ILE A 63 18.18 -30.43 6.21
CA ILE A 63 16.99 -29.59 6.08
C ILE A 63 16.04 -29.88 7.23
N SER A 64 15.83 -28.93 8.13
CA SER A 64 14.90 -29.04 9.26
C SER A 64 13.53 -28.46 8.98
N GLY A 65 13.43 -27.53 8.03
CA GLY A 65 12.18 -26.92 7.66
C GLY A 65 12.23 -26.23 6.31
N ILE A 66 11.07 -26.09 5.69
CA ILE A 66 10.86 -25.41 4.43
C ILE A 66 9.88 -24.26 4.69
N TYR A 67 10.28 -23.03 4.32
CA TYR A 67 9.44 -21.85 4.49
C TYR A 67 9.01 -21.26 3.13
N SER A 68 7.96 -20.44 3.15
CA SER A 68 7.53 -19.65 2.00
C SER A 68 6.97 -18.31 2.48
N THR A 69 7.61 -17.22 2.04
CA THR A 69 7.23 -15.86 2.46
C THR A 69 6.32 -15.16 1.46
N THR A 70 6.02 -15.79 0.33
CA THR A 70 5.37 -15.17 -0.84
C THR A 70 6.21 -14.08 -1.56
N PHE A 71 7.39 -13.75 -1.03
CA PHE A 71 8.36 -12.87 -1.68
C PHE A 71 9.36 -13.71 -2.47
N SER A 72 9.10 -13.93 -3.77
CA SER A 72 9.95 -14.79 -4.62
C SER A 72 11.42 -14.37 -4.58
N GLN A 73 11.71 -13.07 -4.64
CA GLN A 73 13.09 -12.56 -4.59
C GLN A 73 13.81 -12.91 -3.28
N PHE A 74 13.10 -12.96 -2.16
CA PHE A 74 13.64 -13.39 -0.88
C PHE A 74 13.73 -14.91 -0.82
N ASP A 75 12.69 -15.60 -1.25
CA ASP A 75 12.60 -17.06 -1.23
C ASP A 75 13.63 -17.72 -2.18
N ASP A 76 14.09 -17.04 -3.23
CA ASP A 76 15.10 -17.57 -4.16
C ASP A 76 16.53 -17.43 -3.65
N LEU A 77 16.80 -16.55 -2.69
CA LEU A 77 18.17 -16.18 -2.31
C LEU A 77 18.58 -16.64 -0.92
N PHE A 78 17.62 -16.78 0.00
CA PHE A 78 17.99 -16.96 1.40
C PHE A 78 17.74 -18.39 1.92
N ALA A 79 18.73 -18.87 2.63
CA ALA A 79 18.65 -20.05 3.48
C ALA A 79 19.18 -19.67 4.88
N LEU A 80 18.57 -20.19 5.92
CA LEU A 80 18.83 -19.80 7.30
C LEU A 80 19.52 -20.92 8.05
N CYS A 81 20.68 -20.64 8.61
CA CYS A 81 21.46 -21.61 9.36
C CYS A 81 22.05 -20.99 10.64
N ASN A 82 22.76 -21.80 11.40
CA ASN A 82 23.41 -21.35 12.63
C ASN A 82 24.56 -20.37 12.31
N LEU A 83 24.53 -19.18 12.94
CA LEU A 83 25.55 -18.14 12.78
C LEU A 83 26.98 -18.65 13.07
N GLN A 84 27.16 -19.52 14.10
CA GLN A 84 28.47 -20.06 14.45
C GLN A 84 29.07 -20.89 13.33
N VAL A 85 28.24 -21.60 12.57
CA VAL A 85 28.72 -22.36 11.41
C VAL A 85 29.25 -21.43 10.33
N LEU A 86 28.58 -20.32 10.07
CA LEU A 86 29.01 -19.29 9.10
C LEU A 86 30.32 -18.63 9.58
N GLN A 87 30.40 -18.30 10.87
CA GLN A 87 31.61 -17.71 11.45
C GLN A 87 32.84 -18.64 11.29
N GLU A 88 32.65 -19.93 11.57
CA GLU A 88 33.72 -20.92 11.39
C GLU A 88 34.13 -21.10 9.91
N LEU A 89 33.16 -21.15 9.01
CA LEU A 89 33.40 -21.24 7.57
C LEU A 89 34.21 -20.04 7.05
N ASN A 90 33.90 -18.85 7.57
CA ASN A 90 34.57 -17.61 7.22
C ASN A 90 35.92 -17.42 7.99
N GLY A 91 36.22 -18.24 8.97
CA GLY A 91 37.38 -18.05 9.84
C GLY A 91 37.23 -16.84 10.78
N TRP A 92 36.03 -16.44 11.06
CA TRP A 92 35.72 -15.31 11.93
C TRP A 92 35.71 -15.72 13.42
N SER A 93 36.09 -14.80 14.28
CA SER A 93 35.86 -15.01 15.71
C SER A 93 34.39 -14.92 16.03
N ARG A 94 33.99 -15.42 17.21
CA ARG A 94 32.56 -15.41 17.65
C ARG A 94 31.94 -14.00 17.83
N HIS A 95 32.75 -12.97 17.84
CA HIS A 95 32.33 -11.57 17.97
C HIS A 95 32.14 -10.86 16.62
N TYR A 96 32.55 -11.48 15.51
CA TYR A 96 32.40 -10.90 14.18
C TYR A 96 31.07 -11.32 13.55
N ILE A 97 30.37 -10.32 13.02
CA ILE A 97 29.16 -10.49 12.22
C ILE A 97 29.26 -9.61 10.97
N SER A 98 28.59 -9.98 9.90
CA SER A 98 28.58 -9.20 8.65
C SER A 98 27.62 -8.02 8.72
N SER A 99 26.47 -8.19 9.40
CA SER A 99 25.45 -7.18 9.52
C SER A 99 24.60 -7.41 10.78
N LEU A 100 23.96 -6.34 11.25
CA LEU A 100 23.01 -6.35 12.35
C LEU A 100 21.67 -5.84 11.83
N GLU A 101 20.62 -6.64 12.01
CA GLU A 101 19.26 -6.24 11.71
C GLU A 101 18.63 -5.55 12.93
N ILE A 102 18.06 -4.37 12.71
CA ILE A 102 17.37 -3.59 13.74
C ILE A 102 15.90 -3.49 13.36
N THR A 103 15.04 -4.10 14.16
CA THR A 103 13.60 -4.06 13.95
C THR A 103 13.00 -2.84 14.63
N ILE A 104 12.14 -2.12 13.93
CA ILE A 104 11.41 -0.95 14.45
C ILE A 104 9.92 -1.30 14.58
N THR A 105 9.25 -0.68 15.54
CA THR A 105 7.82 -0.92 15.80
C THR A 105 6.90 -0.02 14.98
N ASP A 106 7.40 1.12 14.54
CA ASP A 106 6.63 2.13 13.80
C ASP A 106 7.30 2.41 12.46
N PHE A 107 6.70 1.92 11.38
CA PHE A 107 7.24 2.05 10.03
C PHE A 107 7.24 3.49 9.51
N ASP A 108 6.30 4.33 9.94
CA ASP A 108 6.23 5.74 9.52
C ASP A 108 7.44 6.55 10.03
N ARG A 109 8.11 6.04 11.05
CA ARG A 109 9.33 6.62 11.62
C ARG A 109 10.62 5.99 11.10
N LEU A 110 10.55 5.17 10.07
CA LEU A 110 11.72 4.47 9.51
C LEU A 110 12.82 5.45 9.13
N ASP A 111 12.50 6.45 8.32
CA ASP A 111 13.49 7.38 7.77
C ASP A 111 14.19 8.19 8.88
N PRO A 112 13.48 8.86 9.82
CA PRO A 112 14.15 9.59 10.91
C PRO A 112 14.93 8.69 11.87
N ILE A 113 14.49 7.45 12.11
CA ILE A 113 15.24 6.49 12.93
C ILE A 113 16.51 6.06 12.22
N THR A 114 16.45 5.76 10.91
CA THR A 114 17.61 5.39 10.10
C THR A 114 18.65 6.50 10.11
N ASP A 115 18.25 7.76 9.93
CA ASP A 115 19.14 8.91 9.96
C ASP A 115 19.76 9.10 11.36
N HIS A 116 19.00 8.88 12.40
CA HIS A 116 19.53 8.95 13.77
C HIS A 116 20.58 7.86 14.03
N ILE A 117 20.32 6.62 13.64
CA ILE A 117 21.28 5.53 13.74
C ILE A 117 22.54 5.83 12.91
N ARG A 118 22.37 6.34 11.69
CA ARG A 118 23.47 6.73 10.78
C ARG A 118 24.36 7.81 11.42
N GLN A 119 23.79 8.78 12.12
CA GLN A 119 24.55 9.79 12.88
C GLN A 119 25.33 9.20 14.04
N ILE A 120 24.78 8.21 14.75
CA ILE A 120 25.42 7.59 15.91
C ILE A 120 26.57 6.68 15.47
N VAL A 121 26.37 5.89 14.42
CA VAL A 121 27.25 4.79 14.03
C VAL A 121 28.15 5.18 12.86
N GLY A 122 27.63 5.89 11.86
CA GLY A 122 28.34 6.20 10.61
C GLY A 122 29.52 7.19 10.79
N ASN A 123 29.51 7.98 11.87
CA ASN A 123 30.60 8.93 12.18
C ASN A 123 31.61 8.38 13.20
N LYS A 124 31.43 7.16 13.67
CA LYS A 124 32.37 6.53 14.62
C LYS A 124 33.29 5.58 13.86
N PHE A 125 34.55 5.94 13.81
CA PHE A 125 35.60 4.99 13.45
C PHE A 125 35.85 4.11 14.68
N ASP A 126 35.61 2.82 14.56
CA ASP A 126 36.08 1.85 15.53
C ASP A 126 37.63 1.76 15.48
N ASP A 127 38.24 1.26 16.53
CA ASP A 127 39.71 1.04 16.60
C ASP A 127 40.24 0.22 15.42
N SER A 128 39.38 -0.58 14.80
CA SER A 128 39.65 -1.37 13.60
C SER A 128 39.51 -0.61 12.27
N LYS A 129 39.19 0.73 12.28
CA LYS A 129 38.95 1.57 11.10
C LYS A 129 37.80 1.07 10.21
N ILE A 130 36.87 0.32 10.76
CA ILE A 130 35.68 -0.14 10.03
C ILE A 130 34.66 1.00 9.99
N ILE A 131 34.14 1.27 8.79
CA ILE A 131 33.01 2.18 8.58
C ILE A 131 31.75 1.32 8.54
N TYR A 132 30.80 1.64 9.39
CA TYR A 132 29.49 0.97 9.38
C TYR A 132 28.57 1.67 8.40
N ASP A 133 28.04 0.91 7.44
CA ASP A 133 27.00 1.37 6.52
C ASP A 133 25.63 1.06 7.11
N VAL A 134 24.77 2.08 7.19
CA VAL A 134 23.40 1.97 7.72
C VAL A 134 22.43 2.14 6.58
N GLN A 135 21.72 1.08 6.26
CA GLN A 135 20.72 1.06 5.18
C GLN A 135 19.34 0.76 5.74
N SER A 136 18.35 1.52 5.31
CA SER A 136 16.95 1.20 5.58
C SER A 136 16.46 0.08 4.66
N ILE A 137 15.39 -0.58 5.05
CA ILE A 137 14.75 -1.61 4.20
C ILE A 137 14.31 -1.02 2.84
N LYS A 138 13.97 0.27 2.77
CA LYS A 138 13.64 0.96 1.52
C LYS A 138 14.86 1.09 0.60
N GLU A 139 16.03 1.30 1.18
CA GLU A 139 17.29 1.41 0.43
C GLU A 139 17.82 0.05 -0.02
N VAL A 140 17.57 -1.00 0.76
CA VAL A 140 17.94 -2.38 0.40
C VAL A 140 17.04 -2.96 -0.70
N TYR A 141 15.73 -2.66 -0.66
CA TYR A 141 14.74 -3.15 -1.62
C TYR A 141 13.98 -2.02 -2.32
N PRO A 142 14.66 -1.10 -3.02
CA PRO A 142 14.04 0.08 -3.61
C PRO A 142 12.96 -0.26 -4.64
N GLN A 143 13.08 -1.39 -5.33
CA GLN A 143 12.12 -1.80 -6.35
C GLN A 143 10.72 -2.02 -5.78
N ILE A 144 10.63 -2.63 -4.59
CA ILE A 144 9.34 -2.90 -3.93
C ILE A 144 8.70 -1.57 -3.50
N PHE A 145 9.47 -0.70 -2.86
CA PHE A 145 8.94 0.58 -2.35
C PHE A 145 8.59 1.54 -3.47
N ASN A 146 9.41 1.64 -4.53
CA ASN A 146 9.08 2.42 -5.72
C ASN A 146 7.82 1.92 -6.42
N TRP A 147 7.60 0.60 -6.46
CA TRP A 147 6.37 0.02 -6.99
C TRP A 147 5.15 0.39 -6.14
N LEU A 148 5.25 0.33 -4.81
CA LEU A 148 4.18 0.78 -3.91
C LEU A 148 3.87 2.28 -4.08
N ASP A 149 4.89 3.11 -4.20
CA ASP A 149 4.72 4.55 -4.45
C ASP A 149 4.04 4.82 -5.80
N MET A 150 4.40 4.07 -6.83
CA MET A 150 3.73 4.15 -8.13
C MET A 150 2.25 3.77 -8.05
N LEU A 151 1.88 2.77 -7.26
CA LEU A 151 0.47 2.42 -7.02
C LEU A 151 -0.29 3.57 -6.36
N ASN A 152 0.32 4.24 -5.36
CA ASN A 152 -0.28 5.40 -4.72
C ASN A 152 -0.49 6.55 -5.70
N ILE A 153 0.51 6.87 -6.54
CA ILE A 153 0.39 7.91 -7.58
C ILE A 153 -0.73 7.57 -8.57
N ASN A 154 -0.82 6.33 -9.02
CA ASN A 154 -1.89 5.87 -9.91
C ASN A 154 -3.27 6.04 -9.27
N ALA A 155 -3.41 5.72 -7.98
CA ALA A 155 -4.66 5.92 -7.25
C ALA A 155 -5.06 7.41 -7.23
N TYR A 156 -4.13 8.33 -6.97
CA TYR A 156 -4.39 9.78 -7.01
C TYR A 156 -4.81 10.25 -8.40
N ILE A 157 -4.14 9.78 -9.46
CA ILE A 157 -4.52 10.12 -10.84
C ILE A 157 -5.94 9.67 -11.14
N VAL A 158 -6.32 8.45 -10.77
CA VAL A 158 -7.67 7.92 -10.96
C VAL A 158 -8.70 8.76 -10.20
N ILE A 159 -8.43 9.14 -8.94
CA ILE A 159 -9.32 9.99 -8.14
C ILE A 159 -9.53 11.35 -8.82
N VAL A 160 -8.46 11.99 -9.30
CA VAL A 160 -8.56 13.28 -9.99
C VAL A 160 -9.37 13.16 -11.28
N LEU A 161 -9.16 12.12 -12.07
CA LEU A 161 -9.94 11.87 -13.29
C LEU A 161 -11.42 11.62 -12.97
N MET A 162 -11.72 10.82 -11.93
CA MET A 162 -13.09 10.59 -11.49
C MET A 162 -13.79 11.89 -11.03
N LEU A 163 -13.07 12.75 -10.28
CA LEU A 163 -13.58 14.05 -9.87
C LEU A 163 -13.87 14.96 -11.07
N ALA A 164 -13.00 14.98 -12.08
CA ALA A 164 -13.20 15.73 -13.30
C ALA A 164 -14.48 15.28 -14.02
N VAL A 165 -14.64 13.97 -14.25
CA VAL A 165 -15.84 13.39 -14.88
C VAL A 165 -17.09 13.68 -14.07
N ALA A 166 -17.05 13.51 -12.75
CA ALA A 166 -18.15 13.84 -11.86
C ALA A 166 -18.52 15.33 -11.97
N GLY A 167 -17.52 16.22 -12.01
CA GLY A 167 -17.71 17.65 -12.19
C GLY A 167 -18.41 17.99 -13.50
N PHE A 168 -17.98 17.41 -14.62
CA PHE A 168 -18.66 17.58 -15.90
C PHE A 168 -20.13 17.11 -15.86
N ASN A 169 -20.40 15.98 -15.24
CA ASN A 169 -21.75 15.44 -15.10
C ASN A 169 -22.62 16.38 -14.26
N ILE A 170 -22.11 16.92 -13.16
CA ILE A 170 -22.82 17.87 -12.30
C ILE A 170 -23.14 19.16 -13.07
N VAL A 171 -22.15 19.72 -13.81
CA VAL A 171 -22.36 20.91 -14.64
C VAL A 171 -23.43 20.67 -15.68
N SER A 172 -23.34 19.57 -16.44
CA SER A 172 -24.30 19.21 -17.48
C SER A 172 -25.69 19.00 -16.91
N GLY A 173 -25.81 18.25 -15.83
CA GLY A 173 -27.10 18.01 -15.16
C GLY A 173 -27.77 19.31 -14.64
N LEU A 174 -26.97 20.20 -14.03
CA LEU A 174 -27.49 21.48 -13.56
C LEU A 174 -27.90 22.39 -14.71
N LEU A 175 -27.15 22.40 -15.82
CA LEU A 175 -27.53 23.16 -17.03
C LEU A 175 -28.84 22.64 -17.61
N ILE A 176 -29.05 21.35 -17.71
CA ILE A 176 -30.29 20.74 -18.19
C ILE A 176 -31.48 21.19 -17.31
N ILE A 177 -31.31 21.11 -15.98
CA ILE A 177 -32.36 21.54 -15.04
C ILE A 177 -32.66 23.03 -15.18
N ILE A 178 -31.63 23.89 -15.34
CA ILE A 178 -31.82 25.32 -15.53
C ILE A 178 -32.56 25.60 -16.84
N LEU A 179 -32.24 24.93 -17.93
CA LEU A 179 -32.88 25.07 -19.22
C LEU A 179 -34.36 24.62 -19.17
N GLU A 180 -34.60 23.46 -18.57
CA GLU A 180 -35.97 22.93 -18.39
C GLU A 180 -36.85 23.84 -17.54
N LYS A 181 -36.27 24.48 -16.52
CA LYS A 181 -37.03 25.39 -15.62
C LYS A 181 -36.94 26.87 -16.01
N THR A 182 -36.48 27.18 -17.25
CA THR A 182 -36.30 28.56 -17.72
C THR A 182 -37.57 29.41 -17.60
N GLN A 183 -38.75 28.84 -17.92
CA GLN A 183 -40.05 29.51 -17.79
C GLN A 183 -40.36 29.84 -16.31
N THR A 184 -40.16 28.89 -15.39
CA THR A 184 -40.31 29.09 -13.95
C THR A 184 -39.40 30.21 -13.44
N ILE A 185 -38.14 30.21 -13.89
CA ILE A 185 -37.13 31.25 -13.56
C ILE A 185 -37.64 32.62 -14.06
N GLY A 186 -38.13 32.68 -15.28
CA GLY A 186 -38.71 33.91 -15.86
C GLY A 186 -39.88 34.48 -15.04
N ILE A 187 -40.82 33.64 -14.63
CA ILE A 187 -41.93 34.00 -13.77
C ILE A 187 -41.47 34.54 -12.41
N LEU A 188 -40.52 33.82 -11.75
CA LEU A 188 -40.01 34.24 -10.44
C LEU A 188 -39.27 35.59 -10.53
N LYS A 189 -38.55 35.87 -11.62
CA LYS A 189 -37.91 37.17 -11.87
C LYS A 189 -38.97 38.26 -12.12
N ALA A 190 -40.03 37.96 -12.86
CA ALA A 190 -41.14 38.92 -13.11
C ALA A 190 -41.87 39.29 -11.82
N LEU A 191 -41.96 38.37 -10.84
CA LEU A 191 -42.49 38.61 -9.50
C LEU A 191 -41.50 39.36 -8.58
N GLY A 192 -40.32 39.73 -9.06
CA GLY A 192 -39.32 40.52 -8.31
C GLY A 192 -38.31 39.73 -7.52
N MET A 193 -38.21 38.38 -7.69
CA MET A 193 -37.22 37.57 -7.03
C MET A 193 -35.83 37.89 -7.56
N LYS A 194 -34.83 38.09 -6.67
CA LYS A 194 -33.46 38.42 -7.03
C LYS A 194 -32.72 37.20 -7.59
N ASP A 195 -31.83 37.44 -8.55
CA ASP A 195 -31.03 36.39 -9.17
C ASP A 195 -30.24 35.53 -8.16
N LYS A 196 -29.77 36.13 -7.06
CA LYS A 196 -29.08 35.43 -5.99
C LYS A 196 -29.97 34.42 -5.26
N GLU A 197 -31.21 34.75 -5.06
CA GLU A 197 -32.17 33.89 -4.37
C GLU A 197 -32.56 32.71 -5.25
N ILE A 198 -32.87 32.99 -6.54
CA ILE A 198 -33.15 31.92 -7.51
C ILE A 198 -31.95 30.98 -7.62
N ARG A 199 -30.72 31.51 -7.76
CA ARG A 199 -29.46 30.71 -7.82
C ARG A 199 -29.35 29.83 -6.57
N LYS A 200 -29.58 30.37 -5.37
CA LYS A 200 -29.51 29.62 -4.12
C LYS A 200 -30.46 28.42 -4.13
N VAL A 201 -31.68 28.58 -4.61
CA VAL A 201 -32.66 27.48 -4.71
C VAL A 201 -32.11 26.34 -5.60
N PHE A 202 -31.58 26.67 -6.78
CA PHE A 202 -31.05 25.65 -7.70
C PHE A 202 -29.81 24.95 -7.15
N VAL A 203 -28.92 25.70 -6.53
CA VAL A 203 -27.68 25.12 -5.91
C VAL A 203 -28.09 24.22 -4.73
N VAL A 204 -29.01 24.65 -3.86
CA VAL A 204 -29.46 23.81 -2.73
C VAL A 204 -30.16 22.55 -3.22
N SER A 205 -31.00 22.65 -4.26
CA SER A 205 -31.62 21.46 -4.86
C SER A 205 -30.59 20.50 -5.42
N ALA A 206 -29.58 21.00 -6.15
CA ALA A 206 -28.50 20.19 -6.70
C ALA A 206 -27.65 19.54 -5.59
N MET A 207 -27.36 20.27 -4.50
CA MET A 207 -26.67 19.72 -3.32
C MET A 207 -27.43 18.55 -2.70
N PHE A 208 -28.76 18.61 -2.66
CA PHE A 208 -29.57 17.50 -2.17
C PHE A 208 -29.41 16.25 -3.04
N PHE A 209 -29.44 16.40 -4.38
CA PHE A 209 -29.19 15.28 -5.30
C PHE A 209 -27.80 14.69 -5.17
N VAL A 210 -26.77 15.55 -5.09
CA VAL A 210 -25.38 15.10 -4.88
C VAL A 210 -25.22 14.38 -3.55
N GLY A 211 -25.76 14.95 -2.46
CA GLY A 211 -25.72 14.32 -1.13
C GLY A 211 -26.35 12.92 -1.13
N ARG A 212 -27.53 12.80 -1.78
CA ARG A 212 -28.21 11.50 -1.90
C ARG A 212 -27.40 10.51 -2.75
N GLY A 213 -26.80 10.98 -3.84
CA GLY A 213 -25.88 10.17 -4.67
C GLY A 213 -24.66 9.70 -3.89
N MET A 214 -24.06 10.56 -3.07
CA MET A 214 -22.93 10.21 -2.21
C MET A 214 -23.30 9.13 -1.17
N VAL A 215 -24.48 9.23 -0.56
CA VAL A 215 -24.95 8.21 0.39
C VAL A 215 -25.05 6.84 -0.30
N TRP A 216 -25.71 6.77 -1.46
CA TRP A 216 -25.82 5.53 -2.21
C TRP A 216 -24.46 5.03 -2.71
N GLY A 217 -23.61 5.93 -3.21
CA GLY A 217 -22.26 5.60 -3.63
C GLY A 217 -21.41 5.00 -2.50
N ASN A 218 -21.49 5.59 -1.29
CA ASN A 218 -20.81 5.05 -0.11
C ASN A 218 -21.34 3.68 0.31
N ILE A 219 -22.67 3.47 0.29
CA ILE A 219 -23.27 2.17 0.64
C ILE A 219 -22.77 1.09 -0.33
N ILE A 220 -22.82 1.34 -1.63
CA ILE A 220 -22.38 0.40 -2.66
C ILE A 220 -20.87 0.14 -2.54
N GLY A 221 -20.07 1.22 -2.46
CA GLY A 221 -18.61 1.11 -2.34
C GLY A 221 -18.20 0.36 -1.10
N PHE A 222 -18.77 0.68 0.07
CA PHE A 222 -18.48 -0.01 1.31
C PHE A 222 -18.89 -1.49 1.26
N SER A 223 -20.04 -1.81 0.63
CA SER A 223 -20.48 -3.19 0.44
C SER A 223 -19.47 -4.01 -0.35
N ILE A 224 -18.90 -3.45 -1.44
CA ILE A 224 -17.87 -4.11 -2.25
C ILE A 224 -16.60 -4.35 -1.42
N VAL A 225 -16.17 -3.35 -0.65
CA VAL A 225 -14.99 -3.43 0.22
C VAL A 225 -15.16 -4.51 1.29
N VAL A 226 -16.31 -4.55 1.95
CA VAL A 226 -16.65 -5.58 2.95
C VAL A 226 -16.69 -6.98 2.31
N LEU A 227 -17.30 -7.07 1.14
CA LEU A 227 -17.39 -8.33 0.39
C LEU A 227 -15.99 -8.87 0.04
N GLN A 228 -15.11 -7.99 -0.43
CA GLN A 228 -13.70 -8.33 -0.71
C GLN A 228 -12.95 -8.76 0.55
N HIS A 229 -13.18 -8.09 1.68
CA HIS A 229 -12.51 -8.40 2.94
C HIS A 229 -12.85 -9.82 3.44
N PHE A 230 -14.12 -10.25 3.34
CA PHE A 230 -14.55 -11.55 3.84
C PHE A 230 -14.45 -12.68 2.81
N LEU A 231 -14.73 -12.41 1.54
CA LEU A 231 -14.83 -13.44 0.51
C LEU A 231 -13.59 -13.55 -0.39
N HIS A 232 -12.64 -12.59 -0.29
CA HIS A 232 -11.42 -12.60 -1.11
C HIS A 232 -11.71 -12.84 -2.62
N ILE A 233 -12.74 -12.15 -3.14
CA ILE A 233 -13.29 -12.38 -4.50
C ILE A 233 -12.25 -12.13 -5.58
N VAL A 234 -11.37 -11.16 -5.38
CA VAL A 234 -10.32 -10.81 -6.33
C VAL A 234 -9.01 -11.47 -5.90
N PRO A 235 -8.67 -12.65 -6.47
CA PRO A 235 -7.38 -13.29 -6.24
C PRO A 235 -6.28 -12.54 -6.99
N LEU A 236 -5.09 -12.50 -6.43
CA LEU A 236 -3.88 -11.99 -7.07
C LEU A 236 -2.86 -13.12 -7.19
N ASN A 237 -1.98 -13.01 -8.19
CA ASN A 237 -0.85 -13.93 -8.28
C ASN A 237 0.25 -13.46 -7.31
N PRO A 238 0.61 -14.25 -6.29
CA PRO A 238 1.63 -13.88 -5.29
C PRO A 238 2.99 -13.58 -5.90
N GLU A 239 3.30 -14.18 -7.05
CA GLU A 239 4.56 -14.02 -7.75
C GLU A 239 4.80 -12.58 -8.25
N TYR A 240 3.71 -11.86 -8.61
CA TYR A 240 3.77 -10.48 -9.12
C TYR A 240 3.33 -9.44 -8.10
N TYR A 241 2.41 -9.80 -7.20
CA TYR A 241 1.77 -8.85 -6.27
C TYR A 241 2.15 -9.06 -4.81
N TYR A 242 2.98 -10.05 -4.53
CA TYR A 242 3.44 -10.40 -3.16
C TYR A 242 2.30 -10.69 -2.17
N THR A 243 1.10 -10.91 -2.67
CA THR A 243 -0.09 -11.25 -1.90
C THR A 243 -1.03 -12.11 -2.73
N SER A 244 -1.78 -13.02 -2.07
CA SER A 244 -2.71 -13.94 -2.74
C SER A 244 -4.07 -13.31 -3.07
N PHE A 245 -4.41 -12.18 -2.48
CA PHE A 245 -5.66 -11.46 -2.70
C PHE A 245 -5.45 -9.95 -2.49
N VAL A 246 -6.36 -9.13 -3.01
CA VAL A 246 -6.32 -7.68 -2.82
C VAL A 246 -6.53 -7.36 -1.33
N PRO A 247 -5.50 -6.84 -0.64
CA PRO A 247 -5.63 -6.45 0.75
C PRO A 247 -6.53 -5.22 0.86
N VAL A 248 -7.45 -5.24 1.81
CA VAL A 248 -8.36 -4.12 2.07
C VAL A 248 -8.13 -3.59 3.46
N HIS A 249 -7.77 -2.32 3.54
CA HIS A 249 -7.68 -1.58 4.78
C HIS A 249 -8.71 -0.44 4.78
N ILE A 250 -9.57 -0.41 5.81
CA ILE A 250 -10.59 0.63 5.93
C ILE A 250 -10.10 1.69 6.90
N ASP A 251 -9.71 2.83 6.36
CA ASP A 251 -9.39 4.02 7.15
C ASP A 251 -10.60 4.97 7.13
N PHE A 252 -11.35 4.99 8.24
CA PHE A 252 -12.51 5.86 8.41
C PHE A 252 -12.16 7.34 8.35
N ARG A 253 -10.96 7.74 8.75
CA ARG A 253 -10.51 9.13 8.70
C ARG A 253 -10.34 9.57 7.25
N LEU A 254 -9.66 8.75 6.45
CA LEU A 254 -9.48 8.99 5.02
C LEU A 254 -10.83 9.04 4.29
N LEU A 255 -11.75 8.12 4.62
CA LEU A 255 -13.09 8.08 4.04
C LEU A 255 -13.88 9.37 4.32
N ILE A 256 -13.83 9.88 5.55
CA ILE A 256 -14.50 11.14 5.92
C ILE A 256 -13.88 12.32 5.16
N VAL A 257 -12.55 12.42 5.13
CA VAL A 257 -11.83 13.50 4.42
C VAL A 257 -12.17 13.48 2.94
N LEU A 258 -12.18 12.31 2.31
CA LEU A 258 -12.49 12.14 0.89
C LEU A 258 -13.93 12.56 0.60
N ASN A 259 -14.91 12.10 1.39
CA ASN A 259 -16.32 12.48 1.22
C ASN A 259 -16.52 13.99 1.37
N LEU A 260 -15.91 14.61 2.38
CA LEU A 260 -15.98 16.05 2.58
C LEU A 260 -15.37 16.81 1.40
N SER A 261 -14.21 16.35 0.91
CA SER A 261 -13.55 16.95 -0.24
C SER A 261 -14.39 16.88 -1.52
N VAL A 262 -14.99 15.72 -1.80
CA VAL A 262 -15.89 15.52 -2.95
C VAL A 262 -17.12 16.42 -2.82
N PHE A 263 -17.72 16.53 -1.63
CA PHE A 263 -18.87 17.37 -1.41
C PHE A 263 -18.56 18.85 -1.60
N LEU A 264 -17.45 19.34 -1.03
CA LEU A 264 -17.00 20.72 -1.21
C LEU A 264 -16.67 21.04 -2.68
N PHE A 265 -15.96 20.12 -3.36
CA PHE A 265 -15.69 20.25 -4.79
C PHE A 265 -16.96 20.33 -5.62
N SER A 266 -17.97 19.50 -5.30
CA SER A 266 -19.26 19.52 -5.98
C SER A 266 -19.98 20.87 -5.83
N ILE A 267 -19.96 21.45 -4.63
CA ILE A 267 -20.53 22.79 -4.39
C ILE A 267 -19.79 23.84 -5.22
N LEU A 268 -18.46 23.80 -5.22
CA LEU A 268 -17.62 24.76 -5.95
C LEU A 268 -17.94 24.74 -7.44
N ILE A 269 -18.00 23.54 -8.03
CA ILE A 269 -18.24 23.40 -9.48
C ILE A 269 -19.64 23.81 -9.89
N MET A 270 -20.66 23.70 -9.02
CA MET A 270 -22.03 24.15 -9.27
C MET A 270 -22.17 25.67 -9.40
N VAL A 271 -21.21 26.45 -8.88
CA VAL A 271 -21.23 27.90 -8.98
C VAL A 271 -21.12 28.35 -10.45
N LEU A 272 -20.35 27.64 -11.28
CA LEU A 272 -20.15 27.99 -12.69
C LEU A 272 -21.45 28.01 -13.51
N PRO A 273 -22.23 26.90 -13.59
CA PRO A 273 -23.47 26.90 -14.38
C PRO A 273 -24.58 27.76 -13.74
N SER A 274 -24.56 27.92 -12.42
CA SER A 274 -25.58 28.77 -11.75
C SER A 274 -25.54 30.23 -12.15
N GLN A 275 -24.41 30.73 -12.67
CA GLN A 275 -24.28 32.09 -13.20
C GLN A 275 -25.12 32.30 -14.47
N MET A 276 -25.46 31.24 -15.21
CA MET A 276 -26.33 31.35 -16.38
C MET A 276 -27.76 31.80 -16.04
N ILE A 277 -28.21 31.55 -14.80
CA ILE A 277 -29.52 31.99 -14.30
C ILE A 277 -29.67 33.53 -14.42
N SER A 278 -28.58 34.29 -14.20
CA SER A 278 -28.58 35.74 -14.30
C SER A 278 -28.78 36.23 -15.74
N LYS A 279 -28.44 35.44 -16.74
CA LYS A 279 -28.55 35.79 -18.18
C LYS A 279 -29.97 35.52 -18.76
N ILE A 280 -30.84 34.84 -18.00
CA ILE A 280 -32.22 34.56 -18.45
C ILE A 280 -33.03 35.84 -18.33
N LEU A 281 -33.54 36.34 -19.46
CA LEU A 281 -34.37 37.52 -19.53
C LEU A 281 -35.85 37.14 -19.39
N PRO A 282 -36.62 37.74 -18.44
CA PRO A 282 -38.06 37.42 -18.22
C PRO A 282 -38.92 37.54 -19.49
N ALA A 283 -38.67 38.57 -20.27
CA ALA A 283 -39.44 38.87 -21.49
C ALA A 283 -39.32 37.80 -22.60
N LYS A 284 -38.20 37.08 -22.66
CA LYS A 284 -37.98 36.00 -23.64
C LYS A 284 -38.45 34.63 -23.12
N SER A 285 -38.47 34.46 -21.80
CA SER A 285 -38.77 33.15 -21.17
C SER A 285 -40.28 32.87 -21.08
N ILE A 286 -41.13 33.91 -21.12
CA ILE A 286 -42.60 33.80 -21.02
C ILE A 286 -43.22 33.61 -22.42
N LYS A 287 -42.50 33.80 -23.52
CA LYS A 287 -42.98 33.85 -24.91
C LYS A 287 -42.77 32.55 -25.70
N PHE A 288 -42.47 31.45 -25.05
CA PHE A 288 -42.35 30.14 -25.71
C PHE A 288 -43.63 29.33 -25.46
N GLU A 289 -44.54 29.42 -26.37
CA GLU A 289 -45.34 28.33 -26.90
C GLU A 289 -44.68 27.77 -28.14
#